data_b34229fab5602a8b66a41bcfdebcd924
#
_entry.id   b34229fab5602a8b66a41bcfdebcd924
#
_cell.length_a   1.000
_cell.length_b   1.000
_cell.length_c   1.000
_cell.angle_alpha   90.00
_cell.angle_beta   90.00
_cell.angle_gamma   90.00
#
_symmetry.space_group_name_H-M   'P 1'
#
loop_
_entity.id
_entity.type
_entity.pdbx_description
1 polymer ?
#
loop_
_entity_poly.entity_id
_entity_poly.type
_entity_poly.pdbx_seq_one_letter_code
_entity_poly.pdbx_strand_id
1 'polypeptide(L)'
;MDDAIWMTPAARAGLEAELAEIEGRPETGDGSVRARILELRKLLRSADAGTKPDDGLVEPGMIVTVRAERDGAESRFLLGAREVGQLDPNIDVAVYSPTSPLGVAISGHYVGDVVDYESPAGARRVTILAATPFA
;
A
#
# COMPACT_ATOMS: atom_id res chain seq x y z
N MET A 1 12.76 15.26 -1.68
CA MET A 1 12.61 14.23 -2.70
C MET A 1 11.32 13.48 -2.43
N ASP A 2 10.43 13.47 -3.41
CA ASP A 2 9.13 12.84 -3.23
C ASP A 2 9.25 11.35 -3.45
N ASP A 3 8.83 10.57 -2.45
CA ASP A 3 8.74 9.14 -2.61
C ASP A 3 7.48 8.81 -3.40
N ALA A 4 7.62 8.01 -4.45
CA ALA A 4 6.47 7.56 -5.21
C ALA A 4 5.58 6.67 -4.33
N ILE A 5 4.29 6.93 -4.35
CA ILE A 5 3.30 6.12 -3.64
C ILE A 5 2.69 5.18 -4.66
N TRP A 6 2.95 3.88 -4.50
CA TRP A 6 2.34 2.91 -5.39
C TRP A 6 0.83 2.83 -5.14
N MET A 7 0.06 2.79 -6.22
CA MET A 7 -1.37 2.52 -6.15
C MET A 7 -1.83 1.87 -7.46
N THR A 8 -2.98 1.22 -7.41
CA THR A 8 -3.55 0.62 -8.60
C THR A 8 -4.09 1.70 -9.53
N PRO A 9 -4.20 1.44 -10.85
CA PRO A 9 -4.86 2.39 -11.75
C PRO A 9 -6.27 2.75 -11.32
N ALA A 10 -7.03 1.80 -10.76
CA ALA A 10 -8.38 2.07 -10.26
C ALA A 10 -8.35 3.02 -9.06
N ALA A 11 -7.40 2.85 -8.13
CA ALA A 11 -7.25 3.76 -6.99
C ALA A 11 -6.89 5.16 -7.45
N ARG A 12 -5.96 5.29 -8.40
CA ARG A 12 -5.59 6.58 -8.98
C ARG A 12 -6.78 7.26 -9.64
N ALA A 13 -7.54 6.51 -10.44
CA ALA A 13 -8.74 7.04 -11.08
C ALA A 13 -9.76 7.53 -10.06
N GLY A 14 -9.89 6.83 -8.92
CA GLY A 14 -10.75 7.27 -7.82
C GLY A 14 -10.33 8.60 -7.24
N LEU A 15 -9.04 8.81 -7.05
CA LEU A 15 -8.50 10.09 -6.57
C LEU A 15 -8.74 11.21 -7.59
N GLU A 16 -8.53 10.93 -8.86
CA GLU A 16 -8.78 11.91 -9.93
C GLU A 16 -10.24 12.30 -10.00
N ALA A 17 -11.15 11.34 -9.86
CA ALA A 17 -12.59 11.60 -9.86
C ALA A 17 -13.01 12.44 -8.65
N GLU A 18 -12.46 12.13 -7.47
CA GLU A 18 -12.73 12.93 -6.27
C GLU A 18 -12.23 14.35 -6.43
N LEU A 19 -11.03 14.54 -6.98
CA LEU A 19 -10.48 15.86 -7.21
C LEU A 19 -11.36 16.67 -8.16
N ALA A 20 -11.79 16.07 -9.28
CA ALA A 20 -12.66 16.74 -10.23
C ALA A 20 -13.99 17.16 -9.59
N GLU A 21 -14.56 16.29 -8.74
CA GLU A 21 -15.81 16.60 -8.05
C GLU A 21 -15.63 17.76 -7.07
N ILE A 22 -14.59 17.71 -6.25
CA ILE A 22 -14.39 18.69 -5.17
C ILE A 22 -13.96 20.05 -5.72
N GLU A 23 -13.25 20.08 -6.85
CA GLU A 23 -12.88 21.36 -7.50
C GLU A 23 -14.08 22.16 -7.96
N GLY A 24 -15.19 21.48 -8.23
CA GLY A 24 -16.45 22.15 -8.61
C GLY A 24 -17.29 22.63 -7.46
N ARG A 25 -16.89 22.36 -6.22
CA ARG A 25 -17.66 22.77 -5.04
C ARG A 25 -17.27 24.16 -4.58
N PRO A 26 -18.26 24.96 -4.08
CA PRO A 26 -17.93 26.25 -3.50
C PRO A 26 -17.12 26.10 -2.21
N GLU A 27 -16.27 27.07 -1.94
CA GLU A 27 -15.50 27.13 -0.70
C GLU A 27 -16.44 27.25 0.49
N THR A 28 -16.22 26.44 1.53
CA THR A 28 -17.09 26.41 2.70
C THR A 28 -16.75 27.48 3.75
N GLY A 29 -15.65 28.20 3.55
CA GLY A 29 -15.21 29.23 4.48
C GLY A 29 -14.28 28.74 5.57
N ASP A 30 -14.21 27.42 5.81
CA ASP A 30 -13.31 26.84 6.80
C ASP A 30 -12.01 26.29 6.20
N GLY A 31 -11.86 26.38 4.88
CA GLY A 31 -10.67 25.92 4.19
C GLY A 31 -10.61 24.40 3.96
N SER A 32 -11.62 23.64 4.38
CA SER A 32 -11.58 22.19 4.27
C SER A 32 -11.56 21.70 2.82
N VAL A 33 -12.32 22.33 1.94
CA VAL A 33 -12.33 21.99 0.52
C VAL A 33 -10.96 22.25 -0.11
N ARG A 34 -10.38 23.40 0.17
CA ARG A 34 -9.06 23.76 -0.34
C ARG A 34 -7.98 22.82 0.17
N ALA A 35 -8.03 22.47 1.45
CA ALA A 35 -7.07 21.54 2.04
C ALA A 35 -7.15 20.17 1.39
N ARG A 36 -8.36 19.67 1.12
CA ARG A 36 -8.54 18.38 0.47
C ARG A 36 -8.03 18.40 -0.98
N ILE A 37 -8.28 19.50 -1.70
CA ILE A 37 -7.75 19.65 -3.07
C ILE A 37 -6.24 19.58 -3.08
N LEU A 38 -5.57 20.27 -2.17
CA LEU A 38 -4.11 20.24 -2.08
C LEU A 38 -3.60 18.85 -1.76
N GLU A 39 -4.27 18.15 -0.84
CA GLU A 39 -3.92 16.77 -0.48
C GLU A 39 -4.05 15.83 -1.67
N LEU A 40 -5.18 15.91 -2.40
CA LEU A 40 -5.40 15.05 -3.58
C LEU A 40 -4.38 15.32 -4.67
N ARG A 41 -4.05 16.59 -4.93
CA ARG A 41 -3.03 16.94 -5.92
C ARG A 41 -1.66 16.40 -5.53
N LYS A 42 -1.33 16.44 -4.25
CA LYS A 42 -0.07 15.91 -3.74
C LYS A 42 -0.01 14.39 -3.92
N LEU A 43 -1.08 13.68 -3.56
CA LEU A 43 -1.15 12.24 -3.72
C LEU A 43 -1.02 11.84 -5.19
N LEU A 44 -1.72 12.53 -6.08
CA LEU A 44 -1.66 12.22 -7.51
C LEU A 44 -0.28 12.47 -8.11
N ARG A 45 0.43 13.50 -7.66
CA ARG A 45 1.80 13.75 -8.12
C ARG A 45 2.76 12.65 -7.69
N SER A 46 2.53 12.06 -6.53
CA SER A 46 3.37 10.99 -6.00
C SER A 46 2.92 9.60 -6.45
N ALA A 47 1.78 9.51 -7.15
CA ALA A 47 1.20 8.21 -7.50
C ALA A 47 2.03 7.49 -8.54
N ASP A 48 2.28 6.21 -8.29
CA ASP A 48 2.94 5.30 -9.20
C ASP A 48 2.00 4.12 -9.43
N ALA A 49 1.39 4.04 -10.61
CA ALA A 49 0.47 2.97 -10.98
C ALA A 49 1.12 1.92 -11.88
N GLY A 50 2.44 1.93 -11.99
CA GLY A 50 3.17 0.99 -12.82
C GLY A 50 3.15 -0.42 -12.25
N THR A 51 3.21 -1.42 -13.15
CA THR A 51 3.34 -2.81 -12.75
C THR A 51 4.77 -3.07 -12.26
N LYS A 52 4.89 -3.72 -11.11
CA LYS A 52 6.20 -4.05 -10.55
C LYS A 52 6.76 -5.31 -11.21
N PRO A 53 8.10 -5.45 -11.29
CA PRO A 53 8.68 -6.66 -11.84
C PRO A 53 8.45 -7.87 -10.92
N ASP A 54 8.26 -9.04 -11.52
CA ASP A 54 8.09 -10.30 -10.79
C ASP A 54 9.45 -10.96 -10.60
N ASP A 55 10.25 -10.37 -9.71
CA ASP A 55 11.64 -10.82 -9.46
C ASP A 55 11.85 -11.31 -8.02
N GLY A 56 10.75 -11.48 -7.27
CA GLY A 56 10.82 -11.96 -5.90
C GLY A 56 11.17 -10.88 -4.87
N LEU A 57 11.39 -9.65 -5.30
CA LEU A 57 11.67 -8.53 -4.40
C LEU A 57 10.38 -8.03 -3.79
N VAL A 58 10.36 -7.85 -2.47
CA VAL A 58 9.23 -7.29 -1.75
C VAL A 58 9.30 -5.77 -1.82
N GLU A 59 8.30 -5.16 -2.44
CA GLU A 59 8.18 -3.70 -2.54
C GLU A 59 6.71 -3.33 -2.62
N PRO A 60 6.36 -2.04 -2.41
CA PRO A 60 4.96 -1.62 -2.54
C PRO A 60 4.42 -1.97 -3.93
N GLY A 61 3.21 -2.54 -3.96
CA GLY A 61 2.60 -3.03 -5.18
C GLY A 61 2.64 -4.54 -5.33
N MET A 62 3.21 -5.25 -4.37
CA MET A 62 3.32 -6.71 -4.41
C MET A 62 2.26 -7.35 -3.51
N ILE A 63 1.72 -8.48 -3.96
CA ILE A 63 1.00 -9.40 -3.11
C ILE A 63 2.04 -10.31 -2.45
N VAL A 64 2.10 -10.27 -1.13
CA VAL A 64 3.11 -10.99 -0.36
C VAL A 64 2.44 -12.07 0.46
N THR A 65 3.02 -13.27 0.45
CA THR A 65 2.61 -14.37 1.32
C THR A 65 3.74 -14.65 2.30
N VAL A 66 3.41 -14.65 3.59
CA VAL A 66 4.37 -14.95 4.66
C VAL A 66 3.84 -16.07 5.51
N ARG A 67 4.77 -16.82 6.13
CA ARG A 67 4.42 -17.89 7.07
C ARG A 67 5.01 -17.54 8.43
N ALA A 68 4.16 -17.52 9.45
CA ALA A 68 4.61 -17.30 10.82
C ALA A 68 5.37 -18.54 11.30
N GLU A 69 6.56 -18.35 11.84
CA GLU A 69 7.38 -19.44 12.35
C GLU A 69 6.71 -20.13 13.54
N ARG A 70 6.03 -19.34 14.37
CA ARG A 70 5.46 -19.80 15.64
C ARG A 70 4.42 -20.92 15.46
N ASP A 71 3.50 -20.76 14.50
CA ASP A 71 2.39 -21.69 14.33
C ASP A 71 2.22 -22.18 12.91
N GLY A 72 3.09 -21.74 12.00
CA GLY A 72 3.02 -22.11 10.59
C GLY A 72 1.88 -21.47 9.83
N ALA A 73 1.15 -20.52 10.42
CA ALA A 73 0.03 -19.87 9.76
C ALA A 73 0.53 -19.00 8.62
N GLU A 74 -0.15 -19.07 7.47
CA GLU A 74 0.18 -18.26 6.31
C GLU A 74 -0.78 -17.08 6.21
N SER A 75 -0.23 -15.93 5.82
CA SER A 75 -1.00 -14.72 5.59
C SER A 75 -0.65 -14.15 4.23
N ARG A 76 -1.66 -13.70 3.49
CA ARG A 76 -1.49 -13.10 2.18
C ARG A 76 -2.07 -11.70 2.22
N PHE A 77 -1.31 -10.72 1.71
CA PHE A 77 -1.73 -9.32 1.76
C PHE A 77 -1.08 -8.54 0.63
N LEU A 78 -1.67 -7.38 0.34
CA LEU A 78 -1.09 -6.40 -0.58
C LEU A 78 -0.27 -5.40 0.24
N LEU A 79 0.99 -5.20 -0.13
CA LEU A 79 1.84 -4.17 0.48
C LEU A 79 1.61 -2.87 -0.28
N GLY A 80 1.02 -1.89 0.39
CA GLY A 80 0.69 -0.61 -0.24
C GLY A 80 0.04 0.35 0.73
N ALA A 81 -0.17 1.59 0.28
CA ALA A 81 -0.84 2.59 1.10
C ALA A 81 -2.26 2.13 1.44
N ARG A 82 -2.71 2.44 2.66
CA ARG A 82 -4.05 2.04 3.13
C ARG A 82 -5.14 2.54 2.20
N GLU A 83 -5.00 3.72 1.65
CA GLU A 83 -5.97 4.33 0.76
C GLU A 83 -6.23 3.50 -0.50
N VAL A 84 -5.24 2.73 -0.95
CA VAL A 84 -5.38 1.86 -2.12
C VAL A 84 -6.51 0.85 -1.91
N GLY A 85 -6.57 0.23 -0.73
CA GLY A 85 -7.62 -0.73 -0.43
C GLY A 85 -9.01 -0.11 -0.36
N GLN A 86 -9.09 1.18 -0.02
CA GLN A 86 -10.36 1.89 0.05
C GLN A 86 -10.85 2.37 -1.32
N LEU A 87 -9.93 2.64 -2.25
CA LEU A 87 -10.24 3.23 -3.54
C LEU A 87 -10.42 2.20 -4.66
N ASP A 88 -9.87 1.01 -4.50
CA ASP A 88 -9.94 -0.02 -5.52
C ASP A 88 -10.85 -1.16 -5.04
N PRO A 89 -12.06 -1.29 -5.61
CA PRO A 89 -13.00 -2.34 -5.19
C PRO A 89 -12.56 -3.74 -5.61
N ASN A 90 -11.54 -3.87 -6.46
CA ASN A 90 -11.03 -5.17 -6.89
C ASN A 90 -10.03 -5.78 -5.92
N ILE A 91 -9.61 -5.03 -4.91
CA ILE A 91 -8.69 -5.55 -3.88
C ILE A 91 -9.51 -6.30 -2.84
N ASP A 92 -9.32 -7.60 -2.79
CA ASP A 92 -10.05 -8.51 -1.88
C ASP A 92 -9.16 -9.11 -0.79
N VAL A 93 -7.92 -8.64 -0.68
CA VAL A 93 -6.97 -9.06 0.36
C VAL A 93 -6.71 -7.90 1.31
N ALA A 94 -6.17 -8.22 2.48
CA ALA A 94 -5.75 -7.19 3.43
C ALA A 94 -4.68 -6.30 2.79
N VAL A 95 -4.65 -5.03 3.16
CA VAL A 95 -3.63 -4.08 2.70
C VAL A 95 -2.81 -3.65 3.91
N TYR A 96 -1.50 -3.89 3.85
CA TYR A 96 -0.57 -3.47 4.89
C TYR A 96 0.32 -2.36 4.36
N SER A 97 0.41 -1.29 5.14
CA SER A 97 1.26 -0.15 4.78
C SER A 97 2.74 -0.55 4.78
N PRO A 98 3.55 -0.02 3.84
CA PRO A 98 5.01 -0.18 3.89
C PRO A 98 5.63 0.38 5.17
N THR A 99 4.92 1.25 5.88
CA THR A 99 5.40 1.82 7.15
C THR A 99 4.90 1.07 8.37
N SER A 100 4.05 0.04 8.20
CA SER A 100 3.65 -0.83 9.30
C SER A 100 4.84 -1.67 9.78
N PRO A 101 4.82 -2.19 11.02
CA PRO A 101 5.93 -2.99 11.51
C PRO A 101 6.30 -4.15 10.58
N LEU A 102 5.30 -4.90 10.09
CA LEU A 102 5.56 -5.98 9.15
C LEU A 102 6.04 -5.44 7.79
N GLY A 103 5.42 -4.37 7.30
CA GLY A 103 5.80 -3.76 6.02
C GLY A 103 7.26 -3.30 6.02
N VAL A 104 7.69 -2.64 7.08
CA VAL A 104 9.08 -2.19 7.22
C VAL A 104 10.02 -3.39 7.23
N ALA A 105 9.66 -4.45 7.96
CA ALA A 105 10.53 -5.61 8.11
C ALA A 105 10.76 -6.35 6.80
N ILE A 106 9.71 -6.49 5.97
CA ILE A 106 9.81 -7.28 4.73
C ILE A 106 10.23 -6.47 3.50
N SER A 107 10.09 -5.14 3.54
CA SER A 107 10.43 -4.30 2.39
C SER A 107 11.92 -4.43 2.06
N GLY A 108 12.22 -4.63 0.76
CA GLY A 108 13.59 -4.78 0.30
C GLY A 108 14.16 -6.19 0.47
N HIS A 109 13.40 -7.11 1.05
CA HIS A 109 13.79 -8.52 1.14
C HIS A 109 13.27 -9.31 -0.05
N TYR A 110 13.72 -10.55 -0.16
CA TYR A 110 13.34 -11.43 -1.26
C TYR A 110 12.59 -12.65 -0.75
N VAL A 111 11.89 -13.32 -1.65
CA VAL A 111 11.26 -14.62 -1.37
C VAL A 111 12.31 -15.58 -0.81
N GLY A 112 11.96 -16.25 0.28
CA GLY A 112 12.85 -17.15 1.00
C GLY A 112 13.53 -16.51 2.20
N ASP A 113 13.49 -15.20 2.32
CA ASP A 113 14.11 -14.52 3.48
C ASP A 113 13.26 -14.71 4.72
N VAL A 114 13.93 -14.80 5.87
CA VAL A 114 13.32 -14.85 7.19
C VAL A 114 13.56 -13.51 7.85
N VAL A 115 12.49 -12.88 8.32
CA VAL A 115 12.57 -11.54 8.93
C VAL A 115 11.89 -11.53 10.28
N ASP A 116 12.38 -10.67 11.17
CA ASP A 116 11.79 -10.42 12.48
C ASP A 116 11.11 -9.06 12.48
N TYR A 117 9.98 -8.95 13.16
CA TYR A 117 9.31 -7.67 13.37
C TYR A 117 8.63 -7.63 14.73
N GLU A 118 8.40 -6.42 15.23
CA GLU A 118 7.68 -6.20 16.48
C GLU A 118 6.19 -6.02 16.19
N SER A 119 5.37 -6.86 16.83
CA SER A 119 3.91 -6.73 16.77
C SER A 119 3.39 -6.28 18.14
N PRO A 120 2.13 -5.81 18.23
CA PRO A 120 1.55 -5.50 19.53
C PRO A 120 1.57 -6.68 20.52
N ALA A 121 1.63 -7.90 20.00
CA ALA A 121 1.68 -9.12 20.82
C ALA A 121 3.13 -9.57 21.12
N GLY A 122 4.14 -8.82 20.68
CA GLY A 122 5.55 -9.14 20.89
C GLY A 122 6.31 -9.40 19.60
N ALA A 123 7.56 -9.84 19.72
CA ALA A 123 8.41 -10.13 18.58
C ALA A 123 7.88 -11.33 17.78
N ARG A 124 7.90 -11.19 16.46
CA ARG A 124 7.43 -12.22 15.52
C ARG A 124 8.49 -12.47 14.46
N ARG A 125 8.52 -13.71 13.98
CA ARG A 125 9.38 -14.11 12.88
C ARG A 125 8.55 -14.73 11.78
N VAL A 126 8.78 -14.29 10.54
CA VAL A 126 8.07 -14.81 9.38
C VAL A 126 9.03 -15.14 8.27
N THR A 127 8.65 -16.11 7.44
CA THR A 127 9.35 -16.45 6.22
C THR A 127 8.55 -15.93 5.04
N ILE A 128 9.20 -15.25 4.11
CA ILE A 128 8.55 -14.74 2.90
C ILE A 128 8.43 -15.90 1.91
N LEU A 129 7.19 -16.37 1.66
CA LEU A 129 6.95 -17.51 0.79
C LEU A 129 6.77 -17.11 -0.66
N ALA A 130 6.14 -15.95 -0.90
CA ALA A 130 5.85 -15.49 -2.25
C ALA A 130 5.74 -13.96 -2.25
N ALA A 131 6.10 -13.37 -3.38
CA ALA A 131 5.91 -11.94 -3.64
C ALA A 131 5.66 -11.80 -5.14
N THR A 132 4.43 -11.45 -5.51
CA THR A 132 4.03 -11.33 -6.91
C THR A 132 3.39 -9.96 -7.15
N PRO A 133 3.60 -9.36 -8.34
CA PRO A 133 2.97 -8.07 -8.63
C PRO A 133 1.46 -8.15 -8.56
N PHE A 134 0.84 -7.12 -8.00
CA PHE A 134 -0.61 -6.98 -8.05
C PHE A 134 -0.98 -6.54 -9.46
N ALA A 135 -1.80 -7.34 -10.12
CA ALA A 135 -2.19 -7.09 -11.51
C ALA A 135 -3.61 -6.56 -11.59
#